data_25e66ba9396a7671dd6a652569ffa394
#
_entry.id   25e66ba9396a7671dd6a652569ffa394
#
_cell.length_a   1.000
_cell.length_b   1.000
_cell.length_c   1.000
_cell.angle_alpha   90.00
_cell.angle_beta   90.00
_cell.angle_gamma   90.00
#
_symmetry.space_group_name_H-M   'P 1'
#
loop_
_entity.id
_entity.type
_entity.pdbx_description
1 polymer ?
#
loop_
_entity_poly.entity_id
_entity_poly.type
_entity_poly.pdbx_seq_one_letter_code
_entity_poly.pdbx_strand_id
1 'polypeptide(L)'
;MKTARRRVDVNLDELDRVLDGARQAPLSEDDYEKLKEALHALAAMLVRPRNTEKTSALLGKSEDAETGAGTEPETDSSPPPGHGRHGAGAFVSSRKVAIAHPKLKHGERCPECGKGNVYGQKDAKVLVRMVGQAPLAATVYSLERLRCGACGQVFTAQEPEGVGPEKYDETAAAMIAQLKYGSGTPFYRLEQLQGQLGIPLPAATQWEVVEEAAELLQPARDELIRQAAQGEVIHNDDTSMRVLRLAREPSDERTGVFTSAIVSTGQDRKIALYFTGRQHAGENLADVLQQRARRASPPIQMCDALSRNVPKLAAGVEILLANCLAHGRRQFVEVAANFPDQCRYVLEMLGQVYGHEAEARERSLTPNERLQFHWEHSGPVMEQLQHWLQAQFAERKTEPNSGLGKAITYLLRHWRPLTLFLRQAGAPLDNNIVERALKRAVLHRKNALFYRTLNGAQVGDLFMSLIHTCQLCGANSFDYLTELQRHAQKLATNPAEWMPWNYRETLERIVSLSDSASS
;
A
#
# COMPACT_ATOMS: atom_id res chain seq x y z
N MET A 1 41.17 15.94 -6.35
CA MET A 1 41.47 14.68 -7.08
C MET A 1 40.22 13.84 -7.08
N LYS A 2 39.53 13.77 -8.22
CA LYS A 2 38.27 12.98 -8.38
C LYS A 2 38.65 11.51 -8.57
N THR A 3 38.35 10.65 -7.63
CA THR A 3 38.41 9.20 -7.81
C THR A 3 37.26 8.75 -8.67
N ALA A 4 37.53 8.49 -9.95
CA ALA A 4 36.60 7.77 -10.84
C ALA A 4 36.27 6.41 -10.20
N ARG A 5 35.01 6.16 -9.94
CA ARG A 5 34.53 4.82 -9.53
C ARG A 5 34.80 3.86 -10.68
N ARG A 6 35.91 3.13 -10.62
CA ARG A 6 36.15 1.96 -11.47
C ARG A 6 35.03 0.94 -11.21
N ARG A 7 34.47 0.39 -12.28
CA ARG A 7 33.74 -0.87 -12.21
C ARG A 7 34.72 -1.91 -11.70
N VAL A 8 34.58 -2.34 -10.47
CA VAL A 8 35.34 -3.46 -9.94
C VAL A 8 34.61 -4.72 -10.40
N ASP A 9 35.15 -5.41 -11.41
CA ASP A 9 34.75 -6.78 -11.71
C ASP A 9 35.29 -7.63 -10.56
N VAL A 10 34.38 -8.11 -9.70
CA VAL A 10 34.73 -8.95 -8.55
C VAL A 10 35.11 -10.33 -9.06
N ASN A 11 36.40 -10.62 -9.10
CA ASN A 11 36.92 -11.93 -9.44
C ASN A 11 36.91 -12.82 -8.19
N LEU A 12 35.93 -13.73 -8.08
CA LEU A 12 35.75 -14.61 -6.92
C LEU A 12 36.96 -15.53 -6.69
N ASP A 13 37.58 -16.04 -7.77
CA ASP A 13 38.76 -16.95 -7.65
C ASP A 13 40.00 -16.20 -7.11
N GLU A 14 40.09 -14.88 -7.31
CA GLU A 14 41.16 -14.06 -6.75
C GLU A 14 40.89 -13.74 -5.28
N LEU A 15 39.64 -13.48 -4.91
CA LEU A 15 39.25 -13.27 -3.51
C LEU A 15 39.43 -14.53 -2.67
N ASP A 16 39.09 -15.70 -3.21
CA ASP A 16 39.32 -16.98 -2.52
C ASP A 16 40.80 -17.24 -2.27
N ARG A 17 41.68 -16.91 -3.24
CA ARG A 17 43.13 -17.01 -3.04
C ARG A 17 43.67 -16.07 -1.96
N VAL A 18 43.14 -14.84 -1.91
CA VAL A 18 43.49 -13.86 -0.86
C VAL A 18 43.03 -14.32 0.51
N LEU A 19 41.80 -14.88 0.61
CA LEU A 19 41.25 -15.40 1.85
C LEU A 19 41.98 -16.68 2.33
N ASP A 20 42.37 -17.58 1.44
CA ASP A 20 43.14 -18.75 1.77
C ASP A 20 44.58 -18.42 2.19
N GLY A 21 45.19 -17.42 1.56
CA GLY A 21 46.47 -16.86 1.96
C GLY A 21 46.43 -16.22 3.36
N ALA A 22 45.35 -15.55 3.71
CA ALA A 22 45.15 -14.91 5.03
C ALA A 22 45.05 -15.93 6.19
N ARG A 23 44.81 -17.22 5.90
CA ARG A 23 44.85 -18.30 6.89
C ARG A 23 46.28 -18.68 7.29
N GLN A 24 47.27 -18.36 6.46
CA GLN A 24 48.68 -18.79 6.63
C GLN A 24 49.62 -17.67 7.01
N ALA A 25 49.28 -16.43 6.62
CA ALA A 25 50.06 -15.23 6.92
C ALA A 25 49.15 -14.00 7.00
N PRO A 26 49.59 -12.89 7.68
CA PRO A 26 48.85 -11.60 7.66
C PRO A 26 48.71 -11.10 6.22
N LEU A 27 47.51 -10.49 5.92
CA LEU A 27 47.24 -9.86 4.62
C LEU A 27 48.30 -8.80 4.29
N SER A 28 48.78 -8.80 3.05
CA SER A 28 49.55 -7.67 2.53
C SER A 28 48.63 -6.44 2.40
N GLU A 29 49.21 -5.24 2.42
CA GLU A 29 48.44 -3.98 2.23
C GLU A 29 47.66 -3.99 0.92
N ASP A 30 48.23 -4.56 -0.15
CA ASP A 30 47.61 -4.66 -1.47
C ASP A 30 46.40 -5.64 -1.46
N ASP A 31 46.53 -6.78 -0.78
CA ASP A 31 45.43 -7.76 -0.63
C ASP A 31 44.32 -7.25 0.29
N TYR A 32 44.67 -6.48 1.32
CA TYR A 32 43.71 -5.80 2.19
C TYR A 32 42.87 -4.76 1.43
N GLU A 33 43.48 -3.90 0.61
CA GLU A 33 42.75 -2.90 -0.19
C GLU A 33 41.90 -3.59 -1.27
N LYS A 34 42.34 -4.68 -1.89
CA LYS A 34 41.52 -5.48 -2.83
C LYS A 34 40.30 -6.08 -2.16
N LEU A 35 40.47 -6.67 -0.99
CA LEU A 35 39.36 -7.25 -0.21
C LEU A 35 38.36 -6.17 0.20
N LYS A 36 38.85 -5.02 0.62
CA LYS A 36 38.06 -3.86 1.01
C LYS A 36 37.27 -3.28 -0.18
N GLU A 37 37.91 -3.12 -1.36
CA GLU A 37 37.22 -2.71 -2.59
C GLU A 37 36.14 -3.70 -3.01
N ALA A 38 36.41 -5.01 -2.92
CA ALA A 38 35.43 -6.04 -3.24
C ALA A 38 34.23 -6.04 -2.26
N LEU A 39 34.49 -5.86 -0.96
CA LEU A 39 33.45 -5.72 0.05
C LEU A 39 32.60 -4.48 -0.17
N HIS A 40 33.21 -3.35 -0.51
CA HIS A 40 32.47 -2.13 -0.86
C HIS A 40 31.65 -2.28 -2.13
N ALA A 41 32.14 -2.99 -3.14
CA ALA A 41 31.40 -3.29 -4.37
C ALA A 41 30.20 -4.22 -4.10
N LEU A 42 30.38 -5.27 -3.29
CA LEU A 42 29.31 -6.15 -2.84
C LEU A 42 28.26 -5.43 -2.00
N ALA A 43 28.69 -4.57 -1.07
CA ALA A 43 27.79 -3.73 -0.28
C ALA A 43 26.98 -2.78 -1.19
N ALA A 44 27.60 -2.20 -2.20
CA ALA A 44 26.91 -1.34 -3.18
C ALA A 44 25.91 -2.12 -4.07
N MET A 45 26.15 -3.41 -4.36
CA MET A 45 25.21 -4.27 -5.08
C MET A 45 24.03 -4.73 -4.20
N LEU A 46 24.25 -4.90 -2.90
CA LEU A 46 23.22 -5.33 -1.94
C LEU A 46 22.33 -4.18 -1.45
N VAL A 47 22.88 -2.96 -1.41
CA VAL A 47 22.12 -1.74 -1.09
C VAL A 47 21.34 -1.31 -2.34
N ARG A 48 20.12 -1.80 -2.49
CA ARG A 48 19.20 -1.28 -3.52
C ARG A 48 18.99 0.22 -3.26
N PRO A 49 19.17 1.10 -4.28
CA PRO A 49 18.90 2.52 -4.10
C PRO A 49 17.44 2.71 -3.65
N ARG A 50 17.23 3.52 -2.61
CA ARG A 50 15.89 3.92 -2.18
C ARG A 50 15.24 4.69 -3.32
N ASN A 51 13.98 4.41 -3.64
CA ASN A 51 13.21 5.00 -4.75
C ASN A 51 13.01 6.54 -4.66
N THR A 52 13.64 7.21 -3.71
CA THR A 52 13.52 8.66 -3.44
C THR A 52 14.89 9.32 -3.27
N GLU A 53 15.84 9.02 -4.16
CA GLU A 53 17.12 9.72 -4.13
C GLU A 53 16.94 11.15 -4.65
N LYS A 54 17.35 12.14 -3.82
CA LYS A 54 17.37 13.55 -4.23
C LYS A 54 18.44 13.74 -5.31
N THR A 55 18.18 14.60 -6.28
CA THR A 55 19.12 14.91 -7.38
C THR A 55 20.51 15.31 -6.85
N SER A 56 20.57 16.08 -5.76
CA SER A 56 21.82 16.47 -5.09
C SER A 56 22.59 15.29 -4.45
N ALA A 57 21.91 14.21 -4.07
CA ALA A 57 22.54 12.99 -3.55
C ALA A 57 23.14 12.13 -4.67
N LEU A 58 22.54 12.17 -5.87
CA LEU A 58 22.99 11.41 -7.04
C LEU A 58 24.17 12.10 -7.77
N LEU A 59 24.15 13.42 -7.89
CA LEU A 59 25.02 14.18 -8.77
C LEU A 59 25.91 15.20 -8.05
N GLY A 60 25.83 15.30 -6.70
CA GLY A 60 26.50 16.36 -5.91
C GLY A 60 25.83 17.74 -6.10
N LYS A 61 26.27 18.75 -5.35
CA LYS A 61 25.86 20.14 -5.55
C LYS A 61 26.56 20.71 -6.78
N SER A 62 25.87 21.50 -7.61
CA SER A 62 26.51 22.24 -8.70
C SER A 62 27.42 23.32 -8.13
N GLU A 63 28.62 23.49 -8.72
CA GLU A 63 29.61 24.52 -8.30
C GLU A 63 29.17 25.95 -8.68
N ASP A 64 28.10 26.15 -9.45
CA ASP A 64 27.67 27.47 -9.97
C ASP A 64 26.69 28.25 -9.06
N ALA A 65 26.53 27.87 -7.78
CA ALA A 65 25.63 28.56 -6.84
C ALA A 65 26.34 29.48 -5.84
N GLU A 66 27.55 29.98 -6.16
CA GLU A 66 28.23 30.98 -5.35
C GLU A 66 28.42 32.32 -6.10
N THR A 67 27.34 33.04 -6.35
CA THR A 67 27.40 34.52 -6.45
C THR A 67 26.00 35.11 -6.22
N GLY A 68 25.75 35.42 -4.97
CA GLY A 68 24.52 36.11 -4.55
C GLY A 68 24.47 36.19 -3.04
N ALA A 69 25.22 37.18 -2.48
CA ALA A 69 25.13 37.53 -1.08
C ALA A 69 23.69 38.00 -0.77
N GLY A 70 22.87 37.12 -0.32
CA GLY A 70 21.55 37.36 0.28
C GLY A 70 21.57 36.68 1.63
N THR A 71 21.42 37.48 2.67
CA THR A 71 21.25 37.12 4.09
C THR A 71 20.45 35.84 4.23
N GLU A 72 21.08 34.79 4.74
CA GLU A 72 20.39 33.60 5.19
C GLU A 72 19.37 34.01 6.28
N PRO A 73 18.09 33.65 6.16
CA PRO A 73 17.26 33.61 7.34
C PRO A 73 17.79 32.44 8.18
N GLU A 74 18.19 32.72 9.39
CA GLU A 74 18.45 31.70 10.41
C GLU A 74 17.23 30.79 10.46
N THR A 75 17.30 29.66 9.79
CA THR A 75 16.36 28.58 10.00
C THR A 75 16.61 28.06 11.38
N ASP A 76 15.72 28.45 12.28
CA ASP A 76 15.54 27.84 13.59
C ASP A 76 15.50 26.32 13.37
N SER A 77 16.64 25.67 13.58
CA SER A 77 16.80 24.22 13.49
C SER A 77 16.25 23.59 14.75
N SER A 78 14.94 23.77 14.97
CA SER A 78 14.22 22.88 15.87
C SER A 78 14.34 21.48 15.28
N PRO A 79 14.83 20.48 16.04
CA PRO A 79 14.88 19.11 15.59
C PRO A 79 13.48 18.72 15.09
N PRO A 80 13.37 17.93 14.01
CA PRO A 80 12.06 17.51 13.51
C PRO A 80 11.27 16.97 14.69
N PRO A 81 9.98 17.36 14.85
CA PRO A 81 9.20 16.98 16.00
C PRO A 81 9.33 15.47 16.17
N GLY A 82 9.99 15.04 17.22
CA GLY A 82 10.16 13.63 17.55
C GLY A 82 8.77 13.02 17.50
N HIS A 83 8.61 11.77 17.02
CA HIS A 83 7.34 11.07 17.02
C HIS A 83 6.79 11.12 18.44
N GLY A 84 6.00 12.16 18.73
CA GLY A 84 5.42 12.42 20.04
C GLY A 84 4.63 11.19 20.49
N ARG A 85 4.68 10.84 21.76
CA ARG A 85 3.85 9.76 22.32
C ARG A 85 2.41 10.05 21.96
N HIS A 86 1.74 9.10 21.30
CA HIS A 86 0.34 9.24 20.99
C HIS A 86 -0.46 9.54 22.25
N GLY A 87 -1.23 10.62 22.24
CA GLY A 87 -2.15 10.94 23.33
C GLY A 87 -3.23 9.85 23.47
N ALA A 88 -3.87 9.77 24.63
CA ALA A 88 -4.89 8.75 24.91
C ALA A 88 -6.03 8.71 23.88
N GLY A 89 -6.34 9.83 23.22
CA GLY A 89 -7.31 9.92 22.14
C GLY A 89 -6.97 9.08 20.90
N ALA A 90 -5.70 8.75 20.68
CA ALA A 90 -5.28 7.90 19.58
C ALA A 90 -5.66 6.41 19.75
N PHE A 91 -5.99 6.00 20.99
CA PHE A 91 -6.36 4.62 21.33
C PHE A 91 -7.89 4.43 21.20
N VAL A 92 -8.43 4.60 20.00
CA VAL A 92 -9.89 4.59 19.76
C VAL A 92 -10.56 3.24 20.10
N SER A 93 -9.89 2.12 19.83
CA SER A 93 -10.38 0.76 20.10
C SER A 93 -10.02 0.22 21.49
N SER A 94 -9.43 1.05 22.38
CA SER A 94 -9.11 0.63 23.72
C SER A 94 -10.32 0.66 24.65
N ARG A 95 -10.39 -0.30 25.60
CA ARG A 95 -11.37 -0.25 26.68
C ARG A 95 -11.10 0.99 27.54
N LYS A 96 -12.08 1.89 27.65
CA LYS A 96 -12.01 3.08 28.50
C LYS A 96 -12.64 2.76 29.86
N VAL A 97 -11.88 2.97 30.91
CA VAL A 97 -12.33 2.75 32.30
C VAL A 97 -12.24 4.06 33.06
N ALA A 98 -13.36 4.57 33.53
CA ALA A 98 -13.41 5.71 34.42
C ALA A 98 -13.24 5.23 35.86
N ILE A 99 -12.27 5.80 36.58
CA ILE A 99 -12.01 5.47 38.00
C ILE A 99 -12.36 6.69 38.84
N ALA A 100 -13.40 6.56 39.66
CA ALA A 100 -13.79 7.61 40.58
C ALA A 100 -12.79 7.69 41.77
N HIS A 101 -12.63 8.87 42.33
CA HIS A 101 -11.81 9.04 43.53
C HIS A 101 -12.41 8.27 44.72
N PRO A 102 -11.64 7.40 45.42
CA PRO A 102 -12.20 6.46 46.38
C PRO A 102 -12.76 7.14 47.66
N LYS A 103 -12.30 8.35 48.00
CA LYS A 103 -12.62 9.03 49.24
C LYS A 103 -13.30 10.39 49.10
N LEU A 104 -13.22 11.02 47.95
CA LEU A 104 -13.73 12.38 47.72
C LEU A 104 -14.76 12.41 46.61
N LYS A 105 -15.86 13.12 46.85
CA LYS A 105 -16.92 13.38 45.86
C LYS A 105 -16.97 14.85 45.49
N HIS A 106 -17.52 15.14 44.32
CA HIS A 106 -17.76 16.50 43.87
C HIS A 106 -18.59 17.29 44.89
N GLY A 107 -18.12 18.47 45.30
CA GLY A 107 -18.78 19.34 46.29
C GLY A 107 -18.41 19.08 47.73
N GLU A 108 -17.66 18.03 48.08
CA GLU A 108 -17.20 17.79 49.46
C GLU A 108 -16.13 18.79 49.92
N ARG A 109 -16.02 18.99 51.22
CA ARG A 109 -15.01 19.89 51.79
C ARG A 109 -13.60 19.35 51.52
N CYS A 110 -12.69 20.25 51.19
CA CYS A 110 -11.29 19.92 50.96
C CYS A 110 -10.65 19.40 52.27
N PRO A 111 -10.10 18.17 52.29
CA PRO A 111 -9.49 17.59 53.51
C PRO A 111 -8.19 18.31 53.93
N GLU A 112 -7.51 18.99 52.99
CA GLU A 112 -6.26 19.70 53.28
C GLU A 112 -6.49 21.04 53.98
N CYS A 113 -7.36 21.88 53.43
CA CYS A 113 -7.56 23.22 53.99
C CYS A 113 -8.83 23.37 54.84
N GLY A 114 -9.78 22.45 54.78
CA GLY A 114 -11.05 22.46 55.52
C GLY A 114 -12.01 23.62 55.20
N LYS A 115 -11.62 24.55 54.30
CA LYS A 115 -12.37 25.78 54.01
C LYS A 115 -13.10 25.75 52.67
N GLY A 116 -12.48 25.19 51.60
CA GLY A 116 -13.04 25.10 50.28
C GLY A 116 -13.69 23.75 49.99
N ASN A 117 -14.38 23.63 48.86
CA ASN A 117 -14.94 22.38 48.36
C ASN A 117 -14.11 21.86 47.16
N VAL A 118 -14.09 20.54 46.97
CA VAL A 118 -13.41 19.92 45.82
C VAL A 118 -14.35 19.78 44.62
N TYR A 119 -13.86 20.10 43.44
CA TYR A 119 -14.62 20.04 42.19
C TYR A 119 -13.88 19.20 41.14
N GLY A 120 -14.64 18.50 40.29
CA GLY A 120 -14.08 17.76 39.17
C GLY A 120 -13.36 18.68 38.20
N GLN A 121 -12.13 18.32 37.80
CA GLN A 121 -11.42 19.03 36.76
C GLN A 121 -11.90 18.54 35.37
N LYS A 122 -11.85 19.46 34.39
CA LYS A 122 -12.26 19.16 33.01
C LYS A 122 -11.41 18.03 32.42
N ASP A 123 -10.11 18.02 32.70
CA ASP A 123 -9.17 17.05 32.18
C ASP A 123 -8.76 16.05 33.28
N ALA A 124 -9.12 14.77 33.07
CA ALA A 124 -8.71 13.68 33.93
C ALA A 124 -7.23 13.32 33.67
N LYS A 125 -6.51 12.92 34.73
CA LYS A 125 -5.19 12.29 34.55
C LYS A 125 -5.39 10.93 33.85
N VAL A 126 -4.81 10.77 32.65
CA VAL A 126 -4.96 9.55 31.88
C VAL A 126 -3.72 8.65 31.98
N LEU A 127 -3.95 7.36 32.19
CA LEU A 127 -2.94 6.30 32.14
C LEU A 127 -3.30 5.33 31.03
N VAL A 128 -2.36 5.06 30.10
CA VAL A 128 -2.51 4.05 29.07
C VAL A 128 -1.64 2.84 29.45
N ARG A 129 -2.26 1.66 29.51
CA ARG A 129 -1.57 0.38 29.72
C ARG A 129 -1.77 -0.50 28.50
N MET A 130 -0.69 -0.91 27.85
CA MET A 130 -0.70 -1.89 26.76
C MET A 130 -0.34 -3.26 27.33
N VAL A 131 -1.14 -4.27 26.99
CA VAL A 131 -0.94 -5.67 27.44
C VAL A 131 -0.85 -6.54 26.19
N GLY A 132 0.16 -7.41 26.12
CA GLY A 132 0.31 -8.39 25.05
C GLY A 132 -0.73 -9.51 25.20
N GLN A 133 -1.28 -9.95 24.06
CA GLN A 133 -2.19 -11.09 23.99
C GLN A 133 -2.02 -11.83 22.65
N ALA A 134 -2.52 -13.06 22.57
CA ALA A 134 -2.55 -13.81 21.34
C ALA A 134 -3.44 -13.11 20.30
N PRO A 135 -3.08 -13.15 19.00
CA PRO A 135 -3.93 -12.62 17.93
C PRO A 135 -5.35 -13.21 17.94
N LEU A 136 -5.47 -14.53 18.19
CA LEU A 136 -6.73 -15.20 18.42
C LEU A 136 -6.72 -15.76 19.84
N ALA A 137 -7.79 -15.51 20.59
CA ALA A 137 -8.03 -16.09 21.90
C ALA A 137 -9.01 -17.27 21.78
N ALA A 138 -8.98 -18.19 22.74
CA ALA A 138 -9.90 -19.31 22.82
C ALA A 138 -10.50 -19.44 24.22
N THR A 139 -11.76 -19.75 24.30
CA THR A 139 -12.45 -20.13 25.54
C THR A 139 -12.91 -21.59 25.43
N VAL A 140 -12.60 -22.37 26.44
CA VAL A 140 -13.04 -23.78 26.53
C VAL A 140 -14.20 -23.86 27.49
N TYR A 141 -15.37 -24.21 26.98
CA TYR A 141 -16.56 -24.45 27.79
C TYR A 141 -16.69 -25.94 28.09
N SER A 142 -16.67 -26.31 29.38
CA SER A 142 -16.85 -27.68 29.85
C SER A 142 -18.29 -27.84 30.36
N LEU A 143 -19.14 -28.44 29.56
CA LEU A 143 -20.54 -28.69 29.91
C LEU A 143 -20.65 -29.94 30.77
N GLU A 144 -21.20 -29.82 31.99
CA GLU A 144 -21.39 -30.94 32.90
C GLU A 144 -22.36 -31.98 32.32
N ARG A 145 -22.02 -33.25 32.47
CA ARG A 145 -22.85 -34.37 32.06
C ARG A 145 -23.17 -35.24 33.24
N LEU A 146 -24.45 -35.36 33.55
CA LEU A 146 -24.97 -36.20 34.64
C LEU A 146 -25.65 -37.43 34.04
N ARG A 147 -25.43 -38.62 34.64
CA ARG A 147 -26.03 -39.86 34.20
C ARG A 147 -26.91 -40.44 35.31
N CYS A 148 -28.12 -40.83 34.97
CA CYS A 148 -28.99 -41.59 35.89
C CYS A 148 -28.46 -43.00 36.14
N GLY A 149 -28.22 -43.37 37.41
CA GLY A 149 -27.75 -44.71 37.79
C GLY A 149 -28.75 -45.85 37.54
N ALA A 150 -30.05 -45.54 37.44
CA ALA A 150 -31.09 -46.51 37.25
C ALA A 150 -31.45 -46.79 35.76
N CYS A 151 -31.69 -45.71 34.98
CA CYS A 151 -32.11 -45.84 33.56
C CYS A 151 -31.00 -45.54 32.55
N GLY A 152 -29.84 -45.05 33.00
CA GLY A 152 -28.71 -44.73 32.15
C GLY A 152 -28.83 -43.43 31.34
N GLN A 153 -29.95 -42.69 31.47
CA GLN A 153 -30.19 -41.42 30.75
C GLN A 153 -29.12 -40.41 31.11
N VAL A 154 -28.59 -39.71 30.07
CA VAL A 154 -27.59 -38.66 30.21
C VAL A 154 -28.23 -37.29 30.03
N PHE A 155 -27.93 -36.38 30.95
CA PHE A 155 -28.32 -34.98 30.94
C PHE A 155 -27.05 -34.13 30.79
N THR A 156 -27.01 -33.25 29.80
CA THR A 156 -25.89 -32.33 29.56
C THR A 156 -26.35 -30.91 29.89
N ALA A 157 -25.48 -30.14 30.54
CA ALA A 157 -25.73 -28.72 30.78
C ALA A 157 -25.96 -27.97 29.47
N GLN A 158 -26.79 -26.95 29.51
CA GLN A 158 -27.04 -26.10 28.35
C GLN A 158 -25.83 -25.24 28.03
N GLU A 159 -25.64 -24.96 26.75
CA GLU A 159 -24.62 -24.02 26.26
C GLU A 159 -24.92 -22.61 26.78
N PRO A 160 -23.88 -21.80 27.12
CA PRO A 160 -24.09 -20.42 27.53
C PRO A 160 -24.74 -19.61 26.39
N GLU A 161 -25.61 -18.68 26.76
CA GLU A 161 -26.23 -17.76 25.80
C GLU A 161 -25.17 -16.94 25.05
N GLY A 162 -25.32 -16.80 23.72
CA GLY A 162 -24.39 -16.05 22.87
C GLY A 162 -23.15 -16.83 22.42
N VAL A 163 -22.99 -18.08 22.84
CA VAL A 163 -21.99 -19.01 22.30
C VAL A 163 -22.65 -19.81 21.18
N GLY A 164 -22.35 -19.48 19.94
CA GLY A 164 -22.85 -20.24 18.80
C GLY A 164 -22.22 -21.63 18.68
N PRO A 165 -22.74 -22.49 17.79
CA PRO A 165 -22.21 -23.84 17.56
C PRO A 165 -20.83 -23.82 16.85
N GLU A 166 -20.48 -22.72 16.23
CA GLU A 166 -19.26 -22.59 15.42
C GLU A 166 -18.02 -22.44 16.30
N LYS A 167 -16.96 -23.16 15.92
CA LYS A 167 -15.66 -23.05 16.62
C LYS A 167 -14.94 -21.74 16.33
N TYR A 168 -15.15 -21.18 15.16
CA TYR A 168 -14.54 -19.93 14.69
C TYR A 168 -15.67 -18.98 14.31
N ASP A 169 -15.73 -17.84 14.97
CA ASP A 169 -16.69 -16.79 14.66
C ASP A 169 -16.17 -15.82 13.59
N GLU A 170 -16.98 -14.85 13.20
CA GLU A 170 -16.64 -13.87 12.17
C GLU A 170 -15.41 -13.03 12.55
N THR A 171 -15.17 -12.83 13.86
CA THR A 171 -13.98 -12.10 14.32
C THR A 171 -12.70 -12.90 14.13
N ALA A 172 -12.77 -14.22 14.29
CA ALA A 172 -11.64 -15.12 14.03
C ALA A 172 -11.30 -15.13 12.53
N ALA A 173 -12.29 -15.25 11.67
CA ALA A 173 -12.09 -15.20 10.21
C ALA A 173 -11.53 -13.85 9.77
N ALA A 174 -12.08 -12.73 10.26
CA ALA A 174 -11.60 -11.38 9.98
C ALA A 174 -10.14 -11.18 10.45
N MET A 175 -9.77 -11.69 11.63
CA MET A 175 -8.40 -11.58 12.16
C MET A 175 -7.41 -12.39 11.33
N ILE A 176 -7.73 -13.64 10.98
CA ILE A 176 -6.88 -14.47 10.12
C ILE A 176 -6.66 -13.80 8.77
N ALA A 177 -7.74 -13.29 8.14
CA ALA A 177 -7.66 -12.56 6.88
C ALA A 177 -6.81 -11.29 6.99
N GLN A 178 -6.97 -10.51 8.07
CA GLN A 178 -6.18 -9.31 8.34
C GLN A 178 -4.70 -9.61 8.51
N LEU A 179 -4.35 -10.65 9.24
CA LEU A 179 -2.96 -11.08 9.43
C LEU A 179 -2.36 -11.62 8.14
N LYS A 180 -3.09 -12.44 7.40
CA LYS A 180 -2.62 -13.07 6.16
C LYS A 180 -2.49 -12.05 5.01
N TYR A 181 -3.55 -11.32 4.71
CA TYR A 181 -3.68 -10.50 3.50
C TYR A 181 -3.46 -9.01 3.77
N GLY A 182 -3.71 -8.54 5.00
CA GLY A 182 -3.43 -7.17 5.43
C GLY A 182 -1.96 -6.95 5.82
N SER A 183 -1.41 -7.82 6.65
CA SER A 183 -0.01 -7.71 7.15
C SER A 183 1.00 -8.62 6.46
N GLY A 184 0.53 -9.56 5.61
CA GLY A 184 1.39 -10.46 4.86
C GLY A 184 1.97 -11.61 5.68
N THR A 185 1.36 -11.98 6.81
CA THR A 185 1.79 -13.11 7.65
C THR A 185 1.36 -14.44 7.03
N PRO A 186 2.27 -15.33 6.62
CA PRO A 186 1.90 -16.65 6.09
C PRO A 186 1.19 -17.52 7.13
N PHE A 187 0.26 -18.37 6.71
CA PHE A 187 -0.48 -19.26 7.60
C PHE A 187 0.42 -20.10 8.52
N TYR A 188 1.52 -20.66 8.00
CA TYR A 188 2.43 -21.47 8.82
C TYR A 188 3.12 -20.66 9.93
N ARG A 189 3.39 -19.36 9.73
CA ARG A 189 3.95 -18.49 10.78
C ARG A 189 2.91 -18.16 11.83
N LEU A 190 1.67 -17.94 11.43
CA LEU A 190 0.58 -17.75 12.38
C LEU A 190 0.31 -19.03 13.17
N GLU A 191 0.35 -20.20 12.54
CA GLU A 191 0.27 -21.52 13.20
C GLU A 191 1.35 -21.66 14.27
N GLN A 192 2.61 -21.36 13.92
CA GLN A 192 3.73 -21.42 14.86
C GLN A 192 3.55 -20.45 16.03
N LEU A 193 3.18 -19.21 15.75
CA LEU A 193 2.96 -18.18 16.79
C LEU A 193 1.84 -18.60 17.74
N GLN A 194 0.67 -18.97 17.22
CA GLN A 194 -0.48 -19.38 18.01
C GLN A 194 -0.18 -20.66 18.82
N GLY A 195 0.54 -21.63 18.23
CA GLY A 195 0.97 -22.85 18.92
C GLY A 195 1.90 -22.57 20.08
N GLN A 196 2.86 -21.65 19.94
CA GLN A 196 3.75 -21.22 21.04
C GLN A 196 2.99 -20.51 22.17
N LEU A 197 1.87 -19.86 21.85
CA LEU A 197 0.99 -19.19 22.82
C LEU A 197 -0.04 -20.16 23.45
N GLY A 198 0.03 -21.45 23.13
CA GLY A 198 -0.87 -22.48 23.67
C GLY A 198 -2.27 -22.51 23.03
N ILE A 199 -2.47 -21.84 21.91
CA ILE A 199 -3.74 -21.79 21.16
C ILE A 199 -3.52 -22.35 19.76
N PRO A 200 -3.62 -23.66 19.54
CA PRO A 200 -3.31 -24.29 18.28
C PRO A 200 -4.27 -23.86 17.17
N LEU A 201 -3.73 -23.40 16.05
CA LEU A 201 -4.46 -22.96 14.87
C LEU A 201 -3.76 -23.47 13.60
N PRO A 202 -4.04 -24.69 13.15
CA PRO A 202 -3.39 -25.30 11.97
C PRO A 202 -3.56 -24.48 10.71
N ALA A 203 -2.55 -24.44 9.85
CA ALA A 203 -2.58 -23.70 8.59
C ALA A 203 -3.72 -24.13 7.64
N ALA A 204 -4.10 -25.42 7.66
CA ALA A 204 -5.23 -25.94 6.90
C ALA A 204 -6.55 -25.32 7.38
N THR A 205 -6.76 -25.30 8.70
CA THR A 205 -7.98 -24.71 9.30
C THR A 205 -8.04 -23.20 9.05
N GLN A 206 -6.91 -22.50 9.10
CA GLN A 206 -6.87 -21.08 8.74
C GLN A 206 -7.34 -20.85 7.29
N TRP A 207 -6.94 -21.74 6.38
CA TRP A 207 -7.39 -21.69 5.00
C TRP A 207 -8.89 -21.94 4.87
N GLU A 208 -9.42 -23.00 5.48
CA GLU A 208 -10.84 -23.34 5.47
C GLU A 208 -11.71 -22.16 5.96
N VAL A 209 -11.33 -21.56 7.09
CA VAL A 209 -12.05 -20.41 7.68
C VAL A 209 -12.06 -19.19 6.76
N VAL A 210 -10.93 -18.85 6.12
CA VAL A 210 -10.90 -17.67 5.23
C VAL A 210 -11.50 -17.96 3.85
N GLU A 211 -11.48 -19.20 3.37
CA GLU A 211 -12.14 -19.60 2.13
C GLU A 211 -13.66 -19.46 2.26
N GLU A 212 -14.23 -20.00 3.34
CA GLU A 212 -15.66 -19.86 3.66
C GLU A 212 -16.07 -18.39 3.83
N ALA A 213 -15.30 -17.61 4.59
CA ALA A 213 -15.54 -16.17 4.71
C ALA A 213 -15.47 -15.43 3.37
N ALA A 214 -14.56 -15.83 2.45
CA ALA A 214 -14.45 -15.21 1.15
C ALA A 214 -15.69 -15.41 0.28
N GLU A 215 -16.33 -16.59 0.37
CA GLU A 215 -17.60 -16.87 -0.34
C GLU A 215 -18.71 -15.92 0.12
N LEU A 216 -18.83 -15.70 1.43
CA LEU A 216 -19.82 -14.77 2.01
C LEU A 216 -19.56 -13.32 1.58
N LEU A 217 -18.29 -12.94 1.37
CA LEU A 217 -17.88 -11.57 1.06
C LEU A 217 -17.78 -11.27 -0.44
N GLN A 218 -17.99 -12.26 -1.31
CA GLN A 218 -17.92 -12.07 -2.77
C GLN A 218 -18.83 -10.93 -3.29
N PRO A 219 -20.10 -10.76 -2.79
CA PRO A 219 -20.95 -9.65 -3.23
C PRO A 219 -20.34 -8.26 -2.94
N ALA A 220 -19.59 -8.10 -1.84
CA ALA A 220 -18.91 -6.85 -1.55
C ALA A 220 -17.78 -6.57 -2.55
N ARG A 221 -17.01 -7.59 -2.94
CA ARG A 221 -15.97 -7.46 -3.96
C ARG A 221 -16.54 -7.09 -5.33
N ASP A 222 -17.61 -7.74 -5.74
CA ASP A 222 -18.26 -7.49 -7.03
C ASP A 222 -18.79 -6.06 -7.09
N GLU A 223 -19.38 -5.57 -6.01
CA GLU A 223 -19.83 -4.18 -5.92
C GLU A 223 -18.65 -3.19 -5.92
N LEU A 224 -17.52 -3.51 -5.27
CA LEU A 224 -16.31 -2.69 -5.38
C LEU A 224 -15.82 -2.59 -6.82
N ILE A 225 -15.84 -3.69 -7.58
CA ILE A 225 -15.47 -3.69 -9.01
C ILE A 225 -16.41 -2.79 -9.81
N ARG A 226 -17.72 -2.92 -9.59
CA ARG A 226 -18.75 -2.10 -10.24
C ARG A 226 -18.55 -0.60 -9.95
N GLN A 227 -18.26 -0.25 -8.71
CA GLN A 227 -18.03 1.15 -8.32
C GLN A 227 -16.68 1.66 -8.79
N ALA A 228 -15.62 0.85 -8.76
CA ALA A 228 -14.32 1.22 -9.29
C ALA A 228 -14.36 1.55 -10.78
N ALA A 229 -15.20 0.87 -11.55
CA ALA A 229 -15.42 1.17 -12.96
C ALA A 229 -15.96 2.59 -13.20
N GLN A 230 -16.59 3.23 -12.21
CA GLN A 230 -17.16 4.59 -12.33
C GLN A 230 -16.15 5.70 -11.96
N GLY A 231 -14.96 5.38 -11.52
CA GLY A 231 -13.96 6.37 -11.10
C GLY A 231 -13.56 7.36 -12.20
N GLU A 232 -13.09 8.51 -11.78
CA GLU A 232 -12.61 9.59 -12.67
C GLU A 232 -11.18 9.35 -13.11
N VAL A 233 -10.34 8.85 -12.20
CA VAL A 233 -8.95 8.46 -12.47
C VAL A 233 -8.74 7.02 -12.03
N ILE A 234 -8.20 6.21 -12.94
CA ILE A 234 -7.92 4.80 -12.69
C ILE A 234 -6.43 4.54 -12.92
N HIS A 235 -5.77 4.15 -11.85
CA HIS A 235 -4.37 3.75 -11.85
C HIS A 235 -4.27 2.25 -11.99
N ASN A 236 -3.38 1.74 -12.85
CA ASN A 236 -3.13 0.31 -12.96
C ASN A 236 -1.65 -0.02 -13.18
N ASP A 237 -1.25 -1.18 -12.67
CA ASP A 237 0.07 -1.76 -12.88
C ASP A 237 0.06 -3.23 -12.44
N ASP A 238 1.09 -4.02 -12.82
CA ASP A 238 1.22 -5.41 -12.43
C ASP A 238 2.59 -5.77 -11.87
N THR A 239 2.63 -6.86 -11.11
CA THR A 239 3.86 -7.49 -10.63
C THR A 239 3.79 -9.00 -10.85
N SER A 240 4.93 -9.64 -11.13
CA SER A 240 4.98 -11.10 -11.26
C SER A 240 4.51 -11.79 -9.98
N MET A 241 3.80 -12.91 -10.12
CA MET A 241 3.36 -13.79 -9.04
C MET A 241 3.65 -15.24 -9.40
N ARG A 242 3.56 -16.14 -8.43
CA ARG A 242 3.71 -17.57 -8.64
C ARG A 242 2.50 -18.31 -8.07
N VAL A 243 1.84 -19.11 -8.92
CA VAL A 243 0.78 -20.05 -8.54
C VAL A 243 1.23 -21.45 -8.95
N LEU A 244 1.34 -22.38 -7.99
CA LEU A 244 1.95 -23.70 -8.23
C LEU A 244 1.08 -24.61 -9.08
N ARG A 245 -0.23 -24.69 -8.76
CA ARG A 245 -1.21 -25.56 -9.41
C ARG A 245 -2.12 -24.75 -10.34
N LEU A 246 -1.51 -24.00 -11.24
CA LEU A 246 -2.24 -23.32 -12.32
C LEU A 246 -2.18 -24.22 -13.55
N ALA A 247 -3.29 -24.87 -13.89
CA ALA A 247 -3.38 -25.69 -15.08
C ALA A 247 -3.08 -24.84 -16.31
N ARG A 248 -2.24 -25.36 -17.20
CA ARG A 248 -1.97 -24.75 -18.49
C ARG A 248 -2.93 -25.34 -19.50
N GLU A 249 -3.78 -24.51 -20.07
CA GLU A 249 -4.57 -24.94 -21.22
C GLU A 249 -3.66 -25.08 -22.45
N PRO A 250 -3.90 -26.08 -23.31
CA PRO A 250 -3.05 -26.30 -24.49
C PRO A 250 -2.98 -25.10 -25.45
N SER A 251 -4.03 -24.25 -25.44
CA SER A 251 -4.14 -23.02 -26.24
C SER A 251 -3.46 -21.80 -25.60
N ASP A 252 -2.97 -21.93 -24.37
CA ASP A 252 -2.41 -20.79 -23.63
C ASP A 252 -0.91 -20.65 -23.91
N GLU A 253 -0.55 -19.68 -24.75
CA GLU A 253 0.83 -19.35 -25.08
C GLU A 253 1.59 -18.69 -23.91
N ARG A 254 0.86 -18.17 -22.91
CA ARG A 254 1.43 -17.41 -21.79
C ARG A 254 1.84 -18.32 -20.66
N THR A 255 3.08 -18.14 -20.20
CA THR A 255 3.63 -18.85 -19.02
C THR A 255 3.64 -17.97 -17.78
N GLY A 256 3.62 -16.63 -17.94
CA GLY A 256 3.68 -15.68 -16.85
C GLY A 256 2.39 -15.65 -16.03
N VAL A 257 2.54 -15.46 -14.72
CA VAL A 257 1.44 -15.18 -13.78
C VAL A 257 1.75 -13.86 -13.08
N PHE A 258 0.74 -13.00 -12.99
CA PHE A 258 0.86 -11.64 -12.48
C PHE A 258 -0.21 -11.39 -11.42
N THR A 259 0.07 -10.50 -10.48
CA THR A 259 -0.95 -9.81 -9.70
C THR A 259 -1.03 -8.38 -10.20
N SER A 260 -2.17 -8.02 -10.78
CA SER A 260 -2.49 -6.65 -11.15
C SER A 260 -3.12 -5.93 -9.97
N ALA A 261 -2.75 -4.67 -9.77
CA ALA A 261 -3.48 -3.76 -8.89
C ALA A 261 -4.13 -2.67 -9.74
N ILE A 262 -5.38 -2.35 -9.42
CA ILE A 262 -6.13 -1.23 -9.98
C ILE A 262 -6.57 -0.36 -8.81
N VAL A 263 -6.25 0.94 -8.85
CA VAL A 263 -6.73 1.90 -7.87
C VAL A 263 -7.57 2.95 -8.57
N SER A 264 -8.86 2.94 -8.28
CA SER A 264 -9.83 3.89 -8.83
C SER A 264 -10.07 5.03 -7.83
N THR A 265 -10.07 6.26 -8.31
CA THR A 265 -10.31 7.46 -7.51
C THR A 265 -11.39 8.34 -8.14
N GLY A 266 -12.25 8.93 -7.32
CA GLY A 266 -13.30 9.86 -7.74
C GLY A 266 -14.24 10.19 -6.59
N GLN A 267 -14.84 11.37 -6.57
CA GLN A 267 -15.85 11.81 -5.58
C GLN A 267 -15.51 11.42 -4.13
N ASP A 268 -14.29 11.72 -3.66
CA ASP A 268 -13.77 11.42 -2.32
C ASP A 268 -13.61 9.91 -1.99
N ARG A 269 -13.80 9.03 -2.97
CA ARG A 269 -13.63 7.59 -2.80
C ARG A 269 -12.38 7.08 -3.49
N LYS A 270 -11.73 6.12 -2.83
CA LYS A 270 -10.57 5.42 -3.38
C LYS A 270 -10.80 3.92 -3.21
N ILE A 271 -10.82 3.20 -4.31
CA ILE A 271 -11.08 1.75 -4.34
C ILE A 271 -9.83 1.06 -4.88
N ALA A 272 -9.32 0.08 -4.16
CA ALA A 272 -8.21 -0.76 -4.59
C ALA A 272 -8.72 -2.16 -4.93
N LEU A 273 -8.37 -2.65 -6.10
CA LEU A 273 -8.69 -3.99 -6.58
C LEU A 273 -7.42 -4.76 -6.90
N TYR A 274 -7.45 -6.07 -6.65
CA TYR A 274 -6.38 -6.98 -7.00
C TYR A 274 -6.90 -8.14 -7.84
N PHE A 275 -6.10 -8.54 -8.83
CA PHE A 275 -6.41 -9.64 -9.75
C PHE A 275 -5.15 -10.44 -10.00
N THR A 276 -5.15 -11.72 -9.61
CA THR A 276 -4.01 -12.62 -9.80
C THR A 276 -4.37 -13.68 -10.84
N GLY A 277 -3.58 -13.75 -11.90
CA GLY A 277 -3.81 -14.68 -13.00
C GLY A 277 -2.81 -14.49 -14.14
N ARG A 278 -3.19 -14.93 -15.34
CA ARG A 278 -2.36 -14.79 -16.55
C ARG A 278 -2.55 -13.45 -17.28
N GLN A 279 -3.63 -12.75 -16.94
CA GLN A 279 -3.92 -11.44 -17.51
C GLN A 279 -2.99 -10.37 -16.94
N HIS A 280 -2.60 -9.44 -17.82
CA HIS A 280 -1.89 -8.22 -17.44
C HIS A 280 -2.84 -7.13 -16.93
N ALA A 281 -2.28 -6.08 -16.32
CA ALA A 281 -3.05 -4.99 -15.75
C ALA A 281 -3.99 -4.29 -16.74
N GLY A 282 -3.61 -4.19 -18.02
CA GLY A 282 -4.48 -3.64 -19.07
C GLY A 282 -5.68 -4.52 -19.37
N GLU A 283 -5.53 -5.84 -19.35
CA GLU A 283 -6.61 -6.79 -19.61
C GLU A 283 -7.61 -6.79 -18.42
N ASN A 284 -7.09 -6.87 -17.20
CA ASN A 284 -7.93 -6.75 -15.99
C ASN A 284 -8.67 -5.41 -15.94
N LEU A 285 -8.02 -4.31 -16.38
CA LEU A 285 -8.68 -3.01 -16.47
C LEU A 285 -9.77 -2.98 -17.54
N ALA A 286 -9.56 -3.64 -18.67
CA ALA A 286 -10.59 -3.77 -19.71
C ALA A 286 -11.84 -4.45 -19.17
N ASP A 287 -11.67 -5.55 -18.39
CA ASP A 287 -12.78 -6.28 -17.77
C ASP A 287 -13.51 -5.41 -16.73
N VAL A 288 -12.80 -4.66 -15.90
CA VAL A 288 -13.41 -3.70 -14.95
C VAL A 288 -14.22 -2.63 -15.72
N LEU A 289 -13.67 -2.06 -16.79
CA LEU A 289 -14.32 -0.99 -17.54
C LEU A 289 -15.55 -1.45 -18.33
N GLN A 290 -15.77 -2.75 -18.55
CA GLN A 290 -17.02 -3.27 -19.08
C GLN A 290 -18.23 -2.92 -18.20
N GLN A 291 -18.00 -2.73 -16.90
CA GLN A 291 -19.06 -2.34 -15.94
C GLN A 291 -19.26 -0.82 -15.83
N ARG A 292 -18.54 -0.02 -16.63
CA ARG A 292 -18.69 1.43 -16.64
C ARG A 292 -20.00 1.84 -17.28
N ALA A 293 -20.68 2.81 -16.66
CA ALA A 293 -21.92 3.37 -17.20
C ALA A 293 -21.65 4.05 -18.56
N ARG A 294 -22.47 3.76 -19.56
CA ARG A 294 -22.32 4.28 -20.94
C ARG A 294 -22.33 5.81 -21.06
N ARG A 295 -22.94 6.50 -20.09
CA ARG A 295 -23.02 7.98 -20.06
C ARG A 295 -21.91 8.62 -19.22
N ALA A 296 -21.05 7.83 -18.58
CA ALA A 296 -19.95 8.38 -17.81
C ALA A 296 -18.86 8.92 -18.76
N SER A 297 -18.29 10.07 -18.41
CA SER A 297 -17.15 10.64 -19.13
C SER A 297 -15.97 9.64 -19.20
N PRO A 298 -15.13 9.65 -20.25
CA PRO A 298 -13.94 8.82 -20.31
C PRO A 298 -13.08 9.00 -19.06
N PRO A 299 -12.68 7.93 -18.37
CA PRO A 299 -11.80 8.05 -17.22
C PRO A 299 -10.36 8.36 -17.65
N ILE A 300 -9.61 9.01 -16.80
CA ILE A 300 -8.17 9.14 -16.97
C ILE A 300 -7.54 7.82 -16.51
N GLN A 301 -6.85 7.13 -17.41
CA GLN A 301 -5.99 6.00 -17.05
C GLN A 301 -4.58 6.48 -16.79
N MET A 302 -4.05 6.24 -15.58
CA MET A 302 -2.65 6.48 -15.24
C MET A 302 -1.91 5.15 -15.11
N CYS A 303 -0.89 4.94 -15.96
CA CYS A 303 -0.03 3.76 -15.91
C CYS A 303 1.41 4.11 -16.30
N ASP A 304 2.32 3.12 -16.22
CA ASP A 304 3.58 3.23 -16.93
C ASP A 304 3.37 3.13 -18.46
N ALA A 305 4.40 3.43 -19.23
CA ALA A 305 4.29 3.42 -20.69
C ALA A 305 4.40 2.01 -21.32
N LEU A 306 4.23 0.93 -20.54
CA LEU A 306 4.23 -0.44 -21.06
C LEU A 306 2.89 -0.75 -21.73
N SER A 307 2.95 -1.26 -22.97
CA SER A 307 1.75 -1.57 -23.76
C SER A 307 0.81 -2.59 -23.09
N ARG A 308 1.33 -3.48 -22.27
CA ARG A 308 0.56 -4.47 -21.51
C ARG A 308 -0.33 -3.86 -20.41
N ASN A 309 -0.04 -2.63 -19.98
CA ASN A 309 -0.83 -1.89 -19.00
C ASN A 309 -1.98 -1.09 -19.64
N VAL A 310 -1.96 -0.95 -20.96
CA VAL A 310 -3.02 -0.24 -21.70
C VAL A 310 -4.12 -1.24 -22.10
N PRO A 311 -5.40 -1.01 -21.73
CA PRO A 311 -6.50 -1.91 -22.05
C PRO A 311 -6.83 -1.91 -23.53
N LYS A 312 -7.20 -3.08 -24.05
CA LYS A 312 -7.85 -3.20 -25.36
C LYS A 312 -9.36 -3.09 -25.13
N LEU A 313 -9.90 -1.90 -25.40
CA LEU A 313 -11.28 -1.58 -25.08
C LEU A 313 -12.24 -2.02 -26.21
N ALA A 314 -13.46 -2.37 -25.81
CA ALA A 314 -14.55 -2.60 -26.74
C ALA A 314 -14.98 -1.28 -27.43
N ALA A 315 -15.64 -1.39 -28.58
CA ALA A 315 -16.14 -0.23 -29.31
C ALA A 315 -17.08 0.62 -28.42
N GLY A 316 -16.81 1.92 -28.36
CA GLY A 316 -17.60 2.89 -27.59
C GLY A 316 -17.15 3.10 -26.13
N VAL A 317 -16.10 2.42 -25.68
CA VAL A 317 -15.43 2.72 -24.40
C VAL A 317 -14.15 3.49 -24.69
N GLU A 318 -14.01 4.67 -24.12
CA GLU A 318 -12.85 5.54 -24.30
C GLU A 318 -12.15 5.78 -22.97
N ILE A 319 -10.84 6.07 -23.03
CA ILE A 319 -10.01 6.48 -21.90
C ILE A 319 -9.12 7.67 -22.31
N LEU A 320 -8.73 8.46 -21.34
CA LEU A 320 -7.70 9.49 -21.48
C LEU A 320 -6.39 8.93 -20.88
N LEU A 321 -5.46 8.53 -21.75
CA LEU A 321 -4.21 7.91 -21.32
C LEU A 321 -3.25 8.96 -20.73
N ALA A 322 -2.82 8.74 -19.50
CA ALA A 322 -1.73 9.42 -18.82
C ALA A 322 -0.60 8.42 -18.52
N ASN A 323 0.65 8.85 -18.69
CA ASN A 323 1.80 8.05 -18.31
C ASN A 323 2.53 8.65 -17.11
N CYS A 324 3.12 7.77 -16.31
CA CYS A 324 3.83 8.12 -15.09
C CYS A 324 5.14 8.87 -15.36
N LEU A 325 5.21 10.14 -14.96
CA LEU A 325 6.40 10.97 -15.13
C LEU A 325 7.58 10.48 -14.28
N ALA A 326 7.30 9.82 -13.14
CA ALA A 326 8.33 9.22 -12.30
C ALA A 326 9.10 8.10 -13.02
N HIS A 327 8.44 7.34 -13.89
CA HIS A 327 9.11 6.33 -14.73
C HIS A 327 10.00 7.00 -15.80
N GLY A 328 9.55 8.11 -16.40
CA GLY A 328 10.39 8.93 -17.28
C GLY A 328 11.64 9.46 -16.54
N ARG A 329 11.47 9.99 -15.33
CA ARG A 329 12.57 10.44 -14.48
C ARG A 329 13.57 9.32 -14.18
N ARG A 330 13.10 8.11 -13.90
CA ARG A 330 13.95 6.94 -13.57
C ARG A 330 14.92 6.60 -14.69
N GLN A 331 14.51 6.75 -15.97
CA GLN A 331 15.41 6.52 -17.12
C GLN A 331 16.69 7.38 -17.06
N PHE A 332 16.57 8.62 -16.60
CA PHE A 332 17.71 9.52 -16.44
C PHE A 332 18.54 9.22 -15.19
N VAL A 333 17.88 8.81 -14.09
CA VAL A 333 18.58 8.38 -12.86
C VAL A 333 19.49 7.18 -13.15
N GLU A 334 19.03 6.22 -13.94
CA GLU A 334 19.79 5.00 -14.26
C GLU A 334 21.05 5.27 -15.10
N VAL A 335 21.06 6.32 -15.90
CA VAL A 335 22.20 6.68 -16.76
C VAL A 335 23.01 7.88 -16.24
N ALA A 336 22.63 8.46 -15.10
CA ALA A 336 23.24 9.67 -14.54
C ALA A 336 24.76 9.55 -14.28
N ALA A 337 25.23 8.35 -13.93
CA ALA A 337 26.66 8.10 -13.72
C ALA A 337 27.52 8.30 -15.00
N ASN A 338 26.91 8.06 -16.17
CA ASN A 338 27.60 8.17 -17.46
C ASN A 338 27.37 9.52 -18.14
N PHE A 339 26.26 10.22 -17.81
CA PHE A 339 25.86 11.49 -18.43
C PHE A 339 25.42 12.49 -17.34
N PRO A 340 26.30 12.89 -16.40
CA PRO A 340 25.93 13.63 -15.21
C PRO A 340 25.27 14.98 -15.50
N ASP A 341 25.82 15.77 -16.43
CA ASP A 341 25.35 17.13 -16.67
C ASP A 341 23.98 17.14 -17.36
N GLN A 342 23.82 16.30 -18.39
CA GLN A 342 22.56 16.17 -19.12
C GLN A 342 21.44 15.62 -18.22
N CYS A 343 21.78 14.62 -17.40
CA CYS A 343 20.81 14.06 -16.45
C CYS A 343 20.47 15.06 -15.35
N ARG A 344 21.44 15.83 -14.86
CA ARG A 344 21.19 16.91 -13.90
C ARG A 344 20.15 17.89 -14.43
N TYR A 345 20.35 18.40 -15.66
CA TYR A 345 19.42 19.32 -16.27
C TYR A 345 17.98 18.77 -16.30
N VAL A 346 17.79 17.55 -16.83
CA VAL A 346 16.46 16.95 -16.91
C VAL A 346 15.85 16.70 -15.53
N LEU A 347 16.65 16.21 -14.57
CA LEU A 347 16.18 15.92 -13.22
C LEU A 347 15.81 17.17 -12.43
N GLU A 348 16.48 18.30 -12.65
CA GLU A 348 16.16 19.60 -12.05
C GLU A 348 14.87 20.18 -12.66
N MET A 349 14.71 20.14 -13.99
CA MET A 349 13.47 20.57 -14.65
C MET A 349 12.25 19.75 -14.17
N LEU A 350 12.36 18.43 -14.12
CA LEU A 350 11.31 17.59 -13.54
C LEU A 350 11.11 17.86 -12.05
N GLY A 351 12.19 18.19 -11.31
CA GLY A 351 12.12 18.57 -9.91
C GLY A 351 11.26 19.81 -9.68
N GLN A 352 11.35 20.84 -10.55
CA GLN A 352 10.49 22.02 -10.50
C GLN A 352 9.01 21.64 -10.68
N VAL A 353 8.69 20.78 -11.65
CA VAL A 353 7.32 20.31 -11.88
C VAL A 353 6.76 19.59 -10.65
N TYR A 354 7.54 18.73 -9.99
CA TYR A 354 7.15 18.10 -8.74
C TYR A 354 7.04 19.09 -7.57
N GLY A 355 7.84 20.16 -7.56
CA GLY A 355 7.70 21.26 -6.61
C GLY A 355 6.36 21.96 -6.76
N HIS A 356 5.98 22.31 -7.98
CA HIS A 356 4.66 22.90 -8.29
C HIS A 356 3.51 21.97 -7.87
N GLU A 357 3.64 20.66 -8.10
CA GLU A 357 2.63 19.70 -7.63
C GLU A 357 2.53 19.64 -6.09
N ALA A 358 3.66 19.74 -5.39
CA ALA A 358 3.67 19.77 -3.92
C ALA A 358 2.96 21.04 -3.42
N GLU A 359 3.23 22.21 -4.02
CA GLU A 359 2.56 23.46 -3.70
C GLU A 359 1.05 23.40 -3.99
N ALA A 360 0.65 22.85 -5.15
CA ALA A 360 -0.76 22.68 -5.50
C ALA A 360 -1.52 21.82 -4.48
N ARG A 361 -0.87 20.79 -3.95
CA ARG A 361 -1.43 19.92 -2.88
C ARG A 361 -1.51 20.66 -1.53
N GLU A 362 -0.47 21.37 -1.14
CA GLU A 362 -0.45 22.15 0.10
C GLU A 362 -1.56 23.18 0.11
N ARG A 363 -1.78 23.86 -1.02
CA ARG A 363 -2.86 24.82 -1.22
C ARG A 363 -4.23 24.15 -1.40
N SER A 364 -4.32 22.82 -1.44
CA SER A 364 -5.56 22.06 -1.64
C SER A 364 -6.36 22.51 -2.87
N LEU A 365 -5.67 22.79 -3.99
CA LEU A 365 -6.31 23.27 -5.22
C LEU A 365 -7.29 22.23 -5.78
N THR A 366 -8.44 22.69 -6.25
CA THR A 366 -9.40 21.87 -6.99
C THR A 366 -8.79 21.36 -8.30
N PRO A 367 -9.35 20.31 -8.94
CA PRO A 367 -8.82 19.79 -10.20
C PRO A 367 -8.63 20.84 -11.30
N ASN A 368 -9.56 21.80 -11.42
CA ASN A 368 -9.47 22.88 -12.41
C ASN A 368 -8.42 23.94 -12.03
N GLU A 369 -8.39 24.37 -10.78
CA GLU A 369 -7.35 25.30 -10.28
C GLU A 369 -5.95 24.68 -10.41
N ARG A 370 -5.82 23.39 -10.10
CA ARG A 370 -4.55 22.64 -10.27
C ARG A 370 -4.14 22.57 -11.74
N LEU A 371 -5.07 22.33 -12.66
CA LEU A 371 -4.78 22.37 -14.10
C LEU A 371 -4.26 23.73 -14.52
N GLN A 372 -4.95 24.83 -14.13
CA GLN A 372 -4.51 26.20 -14.45
C GLN A 372 -3.14 26.49 -13.85
N PHE A 373 -2.91 26.14 -12.59
CA PHE A 373 -1.64 26.33 -11.91
C PHE A 373 -0.49 25.60 -12.63
N HIS A 374 -0.69 24.35 -13.03
CA HIS A 374 0.31 23.62 -13.81
C HIS A 374 0.50 24.20 -15.21
N TRP A 375 -0.56 24.64 -15.85
CA TRP A 375 -0.45 25.27 -17.16
C TRP A 375 0.41 26.53 -17.11
N GLU A 376 0.24 27.36 -16.08
CA GLU A 376 0.98 28.61 -15.89
C GLU A 376 2.44 28.39 -15.44
N HIS A 377 2.67 27.46 -14.51
CA HIS A 377 3.98 27.30 -13.88
C HIS A 377 4.78 26.13 -14.44
N SER A 378 4.15 24.99 -14.67
CA SER A 378 4.82 23.79 -15.18
C SER A 378 4.87 23.73 -16.71
N GLY A 379 3.93 24.37 -17.39
CA GLY A 379 3.86 24.42 -18.86
C GLY A 379 5.16 24.93 -19.48
N PRO A 380 5.64 26.15 -19.13
CA PRO A 380 6.90 26.69 -19.67
C PRO A 380 8.11 25.81 -19.37
N VAL A 381 8.18 25.20 -18.17
CA VAL A 381 9.24 24.28 -17.80
C VAL A 381 9.25 23.04 -18.69
N MET A 382 8.08 22.46 -18.93
CA MET A 382 7.97 21.28 -19.80
C MET A 382 8.24 21.62 -21.27
N GLU A 383 7.81 22.77 -21.78
CA GLU A 383 8.15 23.23 -23.13
C GLU A 383 9.66 23.42 -23.30
N GLN A 384 10.33 24.07 -22.36
CA GLN A 384 11.77 24.23 -22.37
C GLN A 384 12.47 22.87 -22.37
N LEU A 385 12.01 21.93 -21.53
CA LEU A 385 12.54 20.57 -21.49
C LEU A 385 12.35 19.87 -22.84
N GLN A 386 11.18 19.98 -23.46
CA GLN A 386 10.90 19.34 -24.76
C GLN A 386 11.84 19.85 -25.86
N HIS A 387 12.01 21.17 -25.94
CA HIS A 387 12.93 21.79 -26.90
C HIS A 387 14.37 21.30 -26.66
N TRP A 388 14.82 21.26 -25.42
CA TRP A 388 16.15 20.77 -25.10
C TRP A 388 16.34 19.30 -25.50
N LEU A 389 15.38 18.42 -25.20
CA LEU A 389 15.42 17.01 -25.58
C LEU A 389 15.48 16.82 -27.10
N GLN A 390 14.71 17.61 -27.86
CA GLN A 390 14.74 17.58 -29.33
C GLN A 390 16.07 18.07 -29.89
N ALA A 391 16.62 19.14 -29.32
CA ALA A 391 17.92 19.70 -29.70
C ALA A 391 19.08 18.70 -29.51
N GLN A 392 19.01 17.81 -28.51
CA GLN A 392 20.04 16.78 -28.32
C GLN A 392 20.25 15.91 -29.56
N PHE A 393 19.17 15.59 -30.29
CA PHE A 393 19.25 14.80 -31.52
C PHE A 393 19.48 15.68 -32.76
N ALA A 394 18.76 16.80 -32.88
CA ALA A 394 18.87 17.70 -34.02
C ALA A 394 20.29 18.25 -34.22
N GLU A 395 20.94 18.57 -33.12
CA GLU A 395 22.30 19.10 -33.10
C GLU A 395 23.39 18.00 -32.94
N ARG A 396 22.98 16.72 -33.01
CA ARG A 396 23.86 15.53 -32.89
C ARG A 396 24.71 15.51 -31.60
N LYS A 397 24.18 16.09 -30.50
CA LYS A 397 24.84 16.12 -29.19
C LYS A 397 24.75 14.78 -28.45
N THR A 398 23.74 13.98 -28.77
CA THR A 398 23.49 12.69 -28.16
C THR A 398 23.28 11.62 -29.22
N GLU A 399 23.97 10.50 -29.06
CA GLU A 399 23.80 9.32 -29.93
C GLU A 399 22.51 8.58 -29.52
N PRO A 400 21.57 8.33 -30.48
CA PRO A 400 20.25 7.76 -30.18
C PRO A 400 20.26 6.39 -29.47
N ASN A 401 21.25 5.54 -29.74
CA ASN A 401 21.36 4.20 -29.15
C ASN A 401 22.07 4.20 -27.78
N SER A 402 22.66 5.33 -27.36
CA SER A 402 23.26 5.48 -26.05
C SER A 402 22.22 5.37 -24.92
N GLY A 403 22.65 5.18 -23.68
CA GLY A 403 21.75 5.17 -22.52
C GLY A 403 20.96 6.47 -22.41
N LEU A 404 21.61 7.62 -22.61
CA LEU A 404 20.96 8.94 -22.62
C LEU A 404 19.98 9.08 -23.78
N GLY A 405 20.40 8.65 -25.00
CA GLY A 405 19.54 8.69 -26.18
C GLY A 405 18.26 7.88 -26.02
N LYS A 406 18.32 6.71 -25.38
CA LYS A 406 17.15 5.90 -25.04
C LYS A 406 16.24 6.58 -24.03
N ALA A 407 16.81 7.22 -22.99
CA ALA A 407 16.04 7.98 -22.00
C ALA A 407 15.31 9.18 -22.65
N ILE A 408 15.99 9.92 -23.53
CA ILE A 408 15.40 11.02 -24.31
C ILE A 408 14.28 10.50 -25.21
N THR A 409 14.54 9.43 -25.97
CA THR A 409 13.54 8.81 -26.86
C THR A 409 12.30 8.38 -26.10
N TYR A 410 12.46 7.81 -24.88
CA TYR A 410 11.33 7.44 -24.03
C TYR A 410 10.45 8.65 -23.71
N LEU A 411 11.01 9.77 -23.23
CA LEU A 411 10.24 10.97 -22.92
C LEU A 411 9.55 11.54 -24.17
N LEU A 412 10.26 11.70 -25.27
CA LEU A 412 9.71 12.27 -26.50
C LEU A 412 8.59 11.39 -27.10
N ARG A 413 8.77 10.07 -27.10
CA ARG A 413 7.78 9.12 -27.61
C ARG A 413 6.47 9.15 -26.80
N HIS A 414 6.59 9.31 -25.50
CA HIS A 414 5.44 9.31 -24.59
C HIS A 414 5.04 10.72 -24.12
N TRP A 415 5.54 11.77 -24.79
CA TRP A 415 5.37 13.16 -24.36
C TRP A 415 3.92 13.54 -24.11
N ARG A 416 3.03 13.23 -25.06
CA ARG A 416 1.62 13.60 -24.95
C ARG A 416 0.92 12.96 -23.73
N PRO A 417 1.00 11.66 -23.46
CA PRO A 417 0.44 11.10 -22.24
C PRO A 417 1.22 11.49 -20.96
N LEU A 418 2.53 11.73 -21.01
CA LEU A 418 3.30 12.21 -19.85
C LEU A 418 2.92 13.63 -19.42
N THR A 419 2.44 14.45 -20.34
CA THR A 419 2.05 15.84 -20.11
C THR A 419 0.53 16.05 -20.09
N LEU A 420 -0.26 15.00 -19.87
CA LEU A 420 -1.73 15.12 -19.82
C LEU A 420 -2.19 16.07 -18.72
N PHE A 421 -1.47 16.13 -17.59
CA PHE A 421 -1.75 17.02 -16.46
C PHE A 421 -1.73 18.52 -16.80
N LEU A 422 -1.16 18.93 -17.95
CA LEU A 422 -1.19 20.29 -18.47
C LEU A 422 -2.45 20.60 -19.32
N ARG A 423 -3.30 19.61 -19.58
CA ARG A 423 -4.42 19.73 -20.52
C ARG A 423 -5.73 19.16 -19.99
N GLN A 424 -5.67 18.31 -18.99
CA GLN A 424 -6.83 17.61 -18.44
C GLN A 424 -6.90 17.80 -16.94
N ALA A 425 -8.01 18.39 -16.48
CA ALA A 425 -8.28 18.52 -15.05
C ALA A 425 -8.34 17.14 -14.37
N GLY A 426 -7.73 17.04 -13.19
CA GLY A 426 -7.67 15.80 -12.44
C GLY A 426 -6.57 14.82 -12.85
N ALA A 427 -5.88 15.03 -13.99
CA ALA A 427 -4.81 14.13 -14.41
C ALA A 427 -3.62 14.17 -13.43
N PRO A 428 -3.21 13.01 -12.88
CA PRO A 428 -2.07 12.93 -11.97
C PRO A 428 -0.74 12.98 -12.73
N LEU A 429 0.36 13.31 -12.04
CA LEU A 429 1.72 13.29 -12.60
C LEU A 429 2.33 11.89 -12.55
N ASP A 430 1.97 11.08 -11.58
CA ASP A 430 2.59 9.79 -11.33
C ASP A 430 1.61 8.69 -10.93
N ASN A 431 2.11 7.46 -10.93
CA ASN A 431 1.38 6.25 -10.61
C ASN A 431 1.67 5.73 -9.19
N ASN A 432 2.18 6.57 -8.30
CA ASN A 432 2.65 6.17 -6.96
C ASN A 432 1.57 5.53 -6.10
N ILE A 433 0.29 5.84 -6.31
CA ILE A 433 -0.80 5.26 -5.54
C ILE A 433 -0.92 3.74 -5.79
N VAL A 434 -0.85 3.30 -7.05
CA VAL A 434 -0.91 1.87 -7.37
C VAL A 434 0.40 1.15 -7.10
N GLU A 435 1.56 1.84 -7.22
CA GLU A 435 2.84 1.26 -6.81
C GLU A 435 2.85 0.92 -5.31
N ARG A 436 2.24 1.78 -4.47
CA ARG A 436 2.04 1.49 -3.05
C ARG A 436 1.07 0.32 -2.82
N ALA A 437 0.02 0.22 -3.64
CA ALA A 437 -0.89 -0.92 -3.61
C ALA A 437 -0.16 -2.23 -3.93
N LEU A 438 0.62 -2.27 -5.01
CA LEU A 438 1.41 -3.44 -5.40
C LEU A 438 2.43 -3.90 -4.36
N LYS A 439 2.91 -3.00 -3.48
CA LYS A 439 3.81 -3.39 -2.38
C LYS A 439 3.19 -4.46 -1.48
N ARG A 440 1.87 -4.54 -1.36
CA ARG A 440 1.16 -5.60 -0.61
C ARG A 440 1.32 -6.96 -1.28
N ALA A 441 1.06 -7.03 -2.58
CA ALA A 441 1.26 -8.26 -3.35
C ALA A 441 2.74 -8.67 -3.36
N VAL A 442 3.66 -7.71 -3.45
CA VAL A 442 5.12 -7.96 -3.34
C VAL A 442 5.49 -8.47 -1.94
N LEU A 443 4.91 -7.91 -0.88
CA LEU A 443 5.12 -8.36 0.50
C LEU A 443 4.61 -9.80 0.68
N HIS A 444 3.40 -10.08 0.20
CA HIS A 444 2.84 -11.44 0.20
C HIS A 444 3.78 -12.41 -0.53
N ARG A 445 4.22 -12.08 -1.75
CA ARG A 445 5.16 -12.89 -2.53
C ARG A 445 6.48 -13.13 -1.79
N LYS A 446 7.03 -12.12 -1.12
CA LYS A 446 8.29 -12.25 -0.37
C LYS A 446 8.15 -13.12 0.88
N ASN A 447 6.99 -13.10 1.54
CA ASN A 447 6.76 -13.82 2.79
C ASN A 447 6.22 -15.24 2.57
N ALA A 448 5.27 -15.39 1.63
CA ALA A 448 4.60 -16.67 1.35
C ALA A 448 5.17 -17.39 0.12
N LEU A 449 5.98 -16.70 -0.71
CA LEU A 449 6.65 -17.17 -1.93
C LEU A 449 5.70 -17.46 -3.11
N PHE A 450 4.53 -18.04 -2.90
CA PHE A 450 3.58 -18.44 -3.92
C PHE A 450 2.16 -18.61 -3.36
N TYR A 451 1.19 -18.68 -4.25
CA TYR A 451 -0.11 -19.29 -4.00
C TYR A 451 -0.10 -20.74 -4.46
N ARG A 452 -0.74 -21.65 -3.70
CA ARG A 452 -0.80 -23.06 -4.06
C ARG A 452 -1.73 -23.31 -5.25
N THR A 453 -2.87 -22.62 -5.30
CA THR A 453 -3.92 -22.76 -6.31
C THR A 453 -4.36 -21.38 -6.81
N LEU A 454 -5.07 -21.34 -7.95
CA LEU A 454 -5.69 -20.12 -8.44
C LEU A 454 -6.78 -19.62 -7.49
N ASN A 455 -7.63 -20.52 -6.95
CA ASN A 455 -8.62 -20.19 -5.94
C ASN A 455 -7.97 -19.49 -4.73
N GLY A 456 -6.84 -20.03 -4.23
CA GLY A 456 -6.08 -19.40 -3.14
C GLY A 456 -5.58 -17.99 -3.48
N ALA A 457 -5.28 -17.72 -4.74
CA ALA A 457 -4.92 -16.38 -5.19
C ALA A 457 -6.16 -15.47 -5.26
N GLN A 458 -7.28 -15.94 -5.75
CA GLN A 458 -8.55 -15.18 -5.85
C GLN A 458 -9.11 -14.80 -4.47
N VAL A 459 -9.05 -15.72 -3.48
CA VAL A 459 -9.34 -15.41 -2.08
C VAL A 459 -8.42 -14.31 -1.56
N GLY A 460 -7.12 -14.39 -1.90
CA GLY A 460 -6.17 -13.33 -1.57
C GLY A 460 -6.51 -11.98 -2.21
N ASP A 461 -6.89 -11.97 -3.46
CA ASP A 461 -7.31 -10.78 -4.21
C ASP A 461 -8.54 -10.13 -3.58
N LEU A 462 -9.53 -10.93 -3.16
CA LEU A 462 -10.73 -10.46 -2.47
C LEU A 462 -10.35 -9.73 -1.18
N PHE A 463 -9.64 -10.40 -0.27
CA PHE A 463 -9.29 -9.79 1.01
C PHE A 463 -8.33 -8.60 0.86
N MET A 464 -7.34 -8.67 -0.03
CA MET A 464 -6.47 -7.51 -0.30
C MET A 464 -7.28 -6.32 -0.83
N SER A 465 -8.29 -6.55 -1.69
CA SER A 465 -9.15 -5.50 -2.22
C SER A 465 -10.00 -4.86 -1.11
N LEU A 466 -10.69 -5.65 -0.30
CA LEU A 466 -11.51 -5.14 0.81
C LEU A 466 -10.66 -4.41 1.86
N ILE A 467 -9.59 -5.04 2.35
CA ILE A 467 -8.72 -4.47 3.40
C ILE A 467 -8.05 -3.18 2.92
N HIS A 468 -7.53 -3.16 1.70
CA HIS A 468 -6.85 -1.96 1.20
C HIS A 468 -7.84 -0.83 0.91
N THR A 469 -9.03 -1.14 0.39
CA THR A 469 -10.08 -0.12 0.20
C THR A 469 -10.49 0.49 1.54
N CYS A 470 -10.67 -0.31 2.60
CA CYS A 470 -10.90 0.22 3.95
C CYS A 470 -9.82 1.21 4.37
N GLN A 471 -8.55 0.87 4.17
CA GLN A 471 -7.44 1.75 4.56
C GLN A 471 -7.38 3.05 3.73
N LEU A 472 -7.72 2.99 2.45
CA LEU A 472 -7.80 4.17 1.59
C LEU A 472 -8.95 5.10 1.96
N CYS A 473 -10.03 4.54 2.55
CA CYS A 473 -11.22 5.27 3.00
C CYS A 473 -11.20 5.58 4.50
N GLY A 474 -10.13 5.22 5.23
CA GLY A 474 -10.04 5.45 6.68
C GLY A 474 -10.94 4.55 7.53
N ALA A 475 -11.48 3.46 6.97
CA ALA A 475 -12.31 2.49 7.68
C ALA A 475 -11.45 1.43 8.41
N ASN A 476 -11.94 0.93 9.54
CA ASN A 476 -11.31 -0.20 10.23
C ASN A 476 -11.64 -1.49 9.49
N SER A 477 -10.63 -2.10 8.86
CA SER A 477 -10.82 -3.31 8.06
C SER A 477 -11.21 -4.53 8.88
N PHE A 478 -10.80 -4.63 10.14
CA PHE A 478 -11.20 -5.72 11.04
C PHE A 478 -12.69 -5.64 11.35
N ASP A 479 -13.17 -4.50 11.81
CA ASP A 479 -14.59 -4.26 12.10
C ASP A 479 -15.43 -4.47 10.82
N TYR A 480 -14.98 -3.92 9.70
CA TYR A 480 -15.67 -4.05 8.42
C TYR A 480 -15.85 -5.50 8.00
N LEU A 481 -14.79 -6.30 7.98
CA LEU A 481 -14.85 -7.72 7.61
C LEU A 481 -15.73 -8.53 8.56
N THR A 482 -15.72 -8.20 9.84
CA THR A 482 -16.57 -8.83 10.86
C THR A 482 -18.04 -8.52 10.60
N GLU A 483 -18.39 -7.25 10.40
CA GLU A 483 -19.79 -6.83 10.21
C GLU A 483 -20.36 -7.32 8.88
N LEU A 484 -19.57 -7.39 7.82
CA LEU A 484 -20.01 -7.97 6.56
C LEU A 484 -20.40 -9.45 6.72
N GLN A 485 -19.62 -10.23 7.46
CA GLN A 485 -19.91 -11.65 7.72
C GLN A 485 -21.17 -11.81 8.57
N ARG A 486 -21.33 -11.04 9.65
CA ARG A 486 -22.54 -11.03 10.49
C ARG A 486 -23.80 -10.71 9.72
N HIS A 487 -23.67 -9.91 8.68
CA HIS A 487 -24.80 -9.43 7.87
C HIS A 487 -24.76 -9.97 6.43
N ALA A 488 -24.16 -11.14 6.20
CA ALA A 488 -23.93 -11.71 4.87
C ALA A 488 -25.19 -11.78 4.01
N GLN A 489 -26.35 -12.11 4.58
CA GLN A 489 -27.63 -12.15 3.85
C GLN A 489 -28.07 -10.77 3.36
N LYS A 490 -27.90 -9.72 4.18
CA LYS A 490 -28.22 -8.35 3.80
C LYS A 490 -27.20 -7.82 2.78
N LEU A 491 -25.94 -8.16 2.95
CA LEU A 491 -24.88 -7.87 2.00
C LEU A 491 -25.20 -8.47 0.61
N ALA A 492 -25.59 -9.73 0.55
CA ALA A 492 -25.94 -10.40 -0.70
C ALA A 492 -27.14 -9.73 -1.40
N THR A 493 -28.10 -9.22 -0.64
CA THR A 493 -29.31 -8.56 -1.17
C THR A 493 -29.01 -7.15 -1.67
N ASN A 494 -28.23 -6.37 -0.95
CA ASN A 494 -27.95 -4.95 -1.27
C ASN A 494 -26.51 -4.54 -0.97
N PRO A 495 -25.53 -5.05 -1.75
CA PRO A 495 -24.11 -4.85 -1.47
C PRO A 495 -23.68 -3.37 -1.48
N ALA A 496 -24.37 -2.51 -2.24
CA ALA A 496 -24.03 -1.09 -2.34
C ALA A 496 -24.13 -0.32 -1.00
N GLU A 497 -24.94 -0.80 -0.06
CA GLU A 497 -25.09 -0.21 1.28
C GLU A 497 -24.01 -0.68 2.27
N TRP A 498 -23.21 -1.66 1.89
CA TRP A 498 -22.21 -2.29 2.74
C TRP A 498 -20.77 -2.00 2.32
N MET A 499 -20.52 -0.87 1.71
CA MET A 499 -19.16 -0.46 1.29
C MET A 499 -18.38 0.16 2.46
N PRO A 500 -17.03 0.19 2.42
CA PRO A 500 -16.21 0.72 3.51
C PRO A 500 -16.56 2.12 3.99
N TRP A 501 -17.20 2.93 3.15
CA TRP A 501 -17.57 4.33 3.46
C TRP A 501 -18.97 4.52 4.00
N ASN A 502 -19.87 3.52 3.91
CA ASN A 502 -21.27 3.67 4.32
C ASN A 502 -21.83 2.51 5.20
N TYR A 503 -21.09 1.42 5.42
CA TYR A 503 -21.58 0.28 6.21
C TYR A 503 -22.00 0.67 7.64
N ARG A 504 -21.34 1.65 8.26
CA ARG A 504 -21.69 2.13 9.61
C ARG A 504 -23.05 2.79 9.67
N GLU A 505 -23.37 3.63 8.68
CA GLU A 505 -24.70 4.24 8.54
C GLU A 505 -25.79 3.15 8.36
N THR A 506 -25.46 2.10 7.63
CA THR A 506 -26.34 0.94 7.45
C THR A 506 -26.58 0.20 8.77
N LEU A 507 -25.54 0.00 9.58
CA LEU A 507 -25.66 -0.59 10.91
C LEU A 507 -26.53 0.26 11.84
N GLU A 508 -26.33 1.57 11.88
CA GLU A 508 -27.14 2.51 12.68
C GLU A 508 -28.62 2.46 12.28
N ARG A 509 -28.93 2.38 10.98
CA ARG A 509 -30.32 2.20 10.50
C ARG A 509 -30.94 0.88 10.96
N ILE A 510 -30.18 -0.21 10.96
CA ILE A 510 -30.66 -1.52 11.40
C ILE A 510 -31.01 -1.48 12.90
N VAL A 511 -30.14 -0.89 13.73
CA VAL A 511 -30.37 -0.77 15.16
C VAL A 511 -31.61 0.08 15.44
N SER A 512 -31.75 1.24 14.79
CA SER A 512 -32.92 2.11 14.99
C SER A 512 -34.25 1.46 14.59
N LEU A 513 -34.25 0.61 13.56
CA LEU A 513 -35.43 -0.15 13.15
C LEU A 513 -35.78 -1.26 14.16
N SER A 514 -34.78 -1.92 14.77
CA SER A 514 -35.03 -2.94 15.80
C SER A 514 -35.64 -2.34 17.06
N ASP A 515 -35.16 -1.16 17.49
CA ASP A 515 -35.67 -0.46 18.66
C ASP A 515 -37.12 0.03 18.45
N SER A 516 -37.44 0.50 17.24
CA SER A 516 -38.80 0.93 16.89
C SER A 516 -39.80 -0.24 16.77
N ALA A 517 -39.32 -1.44 16.45
CA ALA A 517 -40.16 -2.65 16.38
C ALA A 517 -40.42 -3.32 17.75
N SER A 518 -39.58 -2.97 18.73
CA SER A 518 -39.69 -3.47 20.12
C SER A 518 -40.48 -2.52 21.06
N SER A 519 -40.87 -1.35 20.57
CA SER A 519 -41.71 -0.35 21.24
C SER A 519 -43.15 -0.46 20.78
#